data_5f9fc37fd627f69102b897cc186cd58f
#
_entry.id   5f9fc37fd627f69102b897cc186cd58f
#
_cell.length_a   1.000
_cell.length_b   1.000
_cell.length_c   1.000
_cell.angle_alpha   90.00
_cell.angle_beta   90.00
_cell.angle_gamma   90.00
#
_symmetry.space_group_name_H-M   'P 1'
#
loop_
_entity.id
_entity.type
_entity.pdbx_description
1 polymer ?
#
loop_
_entity_poly.entity_id
_entity_poly.type
_entity_poly.pdbx_seq_one_letter_code
_entity_poly.pdbx_strand_id
1 'polypeptide(L)'
;MKARVSVLSKNQQKRALAEIDKMTDEVIDKKMAQVTRRLLKLVCHVLNEHFQFGKHRLSLVINEIGKLSTEHDDDELFYEHLDRIVIDYLGLPFEREEENEIDKVILERTKNYEYKK
;
A
#
# COMPACT_ATOMS: atom_id res chain seq x y z
N MET A 1 -24.21 -7.16 30.97
CA MET A 1 -25.20 -8.18 30.84
C MET A 1 -24.77 -9.35 29.99
N LYS A 2 -24.09 -10.20 30.65
CA LYS A 2 -23.42 -11.34 30.02
C LYS A 2 -24.37 -12.34 29.36
N ALA A 3 -25.60 -12.46 29.88
CA ALA A 3 -26.58 -13.43 29.37
C ALA A 3 -27.11 -13.10 27.98
N ARG A 4 -27.02 -11.86 27.51
CA ARG A 4 -27.53 -11.47 26.20
C ARG A 4 -26.66 -11.93 25.03
N VAL A 5 -25.40 -12.16 25.27
CA VAL A 5 -24.45 -12.59 24.23
C VAL A 5 -24.75 -14.03 23.79
N SER A 6 -25.26 -14.85 24.68
CA SER A 6 -25.59 -16.26 24.41
C SER A 6 -26.91 -16.46 23.68
N VAL A 7 -27.72 -15.41 23.47
CA VAL A 7 -29.03 -15.50 22.82
C VAL A 7 -28.90 -15.60 21.30
N LEU A 8 -27.82 -15.12 20.72
CA LEU A 8 -27.60 -15.19 19.28
C LEU A 8 -27.18 -16.58 18.85
N SER A 9 -27.83 -17.14 17.83
CA SER A 9 -27.41 -18.39 17.23
C SER A 9 -26.04 -18.24 16.57
N LYS A 10 -25.33 -19.35 16.35
CA LYS A 10 -24.03 -19.34 15.66
C LYS A 10 -24.12 -18.71 14.26
N ASN A 11 -25.21 -18.96 13.54
CA ASN A 11 -25.43 -18.39 12.22
C ASN A 11 -25.63 -16.88 12.27
N GLN A 12 -26.39 -16.40 13.28
CA GLN A 12 -26.59 -14.96 13.49
C GLN A 12 -25.29 -14.26 13.86
N GLN A 13 -24.47 -14.89 14.69
CA GLN A 13 -23.13 -14.37 15.04
C GLN A 13 -22.23 -14.26 13.82
N LYS A 14 -22.21 -15.29 12.97
CA LYS A 14 -21.43 -15.28 11.73
C LYS A 14 -21.88 -14.18 10.78
N ARG A 15 -23.18 -13.97 10.64
CA ARG A 15 -23.73 -12.90 9.78
C ARG A 15 -23.35 -11.52 10.32
N ALA A 16 -23.47 -11.32 11.63
CA ALA A 16 -23.12 -10.06 12.25
C ALA A 16 -21.62 -9.75 12.07
N LEU A 17 -20.75 -10.73 12.25
CA LEU A 17 -19.31 -10.57 12.04
C LEU A 17 -18.98 -10.26 10.58
N ALA A 18 -19.64 -10.95 9.63
CA ALA A 18 -19.45 -10.70 8.21
C ALA A 18 -19.85 -9.28 7.81
N GLU A 19 -20.97 -8.77 8.36
CA GLU A 19 -21.38 -7.38 8.11
C GLU A 19 -20.40 -6.37 8.70
N ILE A 20 -19.91 -6.62 9.92
CA ILE A 20 -18.91 -5.75 10.56
C ILE A 20 -17.62 -5.72 9.73
N ASP A 21 -17.15 -6.86 9.28
CA ASP A 21 -15.96 -6.95 8.42
C ASP A 21 -16.14 -6.17 7.13
N LYS A 22 -17.29 -6.32 6.47
CA LYS A 22 -17.61 -5.59 5.24
C LYS A 22 -17.65 -4.08 5.47
N MET A 23 -18.28 -3.63 6.55
CA MET A 23 -18.35 -2.21 6.88
C MET A 23 -16.98 -1.64 7.20
N THR A 24 -16.14 -2.42 7.90
CA THR A 24 -14.76 -2.03 8.21
C THR A 24 -13.93 -1.88 6.94
N ASP A 25 -14.05 -2.82 6.00
CA ASP A 25 -13.36 -2.76 4.72
C ASP A 25 -13.77 -1.53 3.91
N GLU A 26 -15.07 -1.21 3.87
CA GLU A 26 -15.57 -0.02 3.18
C GLU A 26 -15.02 1.27 3.80
N VAL A 27 -14.95 1.34 5.13
CA VAL A 27 -14.38 2.50 5.85
C VAL A 27 -12.89 2.64 5.54
N ILE A 28 -12.15 1.54 5.55
CA ILE A 28 -10.73 1.52 5.21
C ILE A 28 -10.50 1.99 3.78
N ASP A 29 -11.29 1.49 2.82
CA ASP A 29 -11.19 1.88 1.42
C ASP A 29 -11.42 3.37 1.23
N LYS A 30 -12.43 3.94 1.89
CA LYS A 30 -12.71 5.38 1.83
C LYS A 30 -11.57 6.20 2.43
N LYS A 31 -11.02 5.76 3.57
CA LYS A 31 -9.88 6.41 4.21
C LYS A 31 -8.65 6.38 3.31
N MET A 32 -8.36 5.23 2.71
CA MET A 32 -7.22 5.09 1.80
C MET A 32 -7.38 5.98 0.57
N ALA A 33 -8.57 6.04 0.00
CA ALA A 33 -8.85 6.93 -1.13
C ALA A 33 -8.64 8.39 -0.76
N GLN A 34 -9.06 8.81 0.43
CA GLN A 34 -8.87 10.17 0.91
C GLN A 34 -7.38 10.49 1.11
N VAL A 35 -6.64 9.60 1.75
CA VAL A 35 -5.19 9.76 1.96
C VAL A 35 -4.47 9.86 0.62
N THR A 36 -4.80 9.00 -0.33
CA THR A 36 -4.20 9.01 -1.66
C THR A 36 -4.45 10.34 -2.37
N ARG A 37 -5.68 10.82 -2.38
CA ARG A 37 -6.01 12.12 -2.99
C ARG A 37 -5.23 13.27 -2.36
N ARG A 38 -5.14 13.27 -1.03
CA ARG A 38 -4.39 14.31 -0.31
C ARG A 38 -2.90 14.27 -0.62
N LEU A 39 -2.35 13.06 -0.65
CA LEU A 39 -0.94 12.86 -0.98
C LEU A 39 -0.63 13.35 -2.40
N LEU A 40 -1.45 13.00 -3.38
CA LEU A 40 -1.27 13.44 -4.76
C LEU A 40 -1.37 14.96 -4.89
N LYS A 41 -2.29 15.59 -4.15
CA LYS A 41 -2.38 17.05 -4.13
C LYS A 41 -1.14 17.70 -3.52
N LEU A 42 -0.59 17.11 -2.46
CA LEU A 42 0.67 17.58 -1.87
C LEU A 42 1.83 17.44 -2.83
N VAL A 43 1.93 16.33 -3.53
CA VAL A 43 2.96 16.11 -4.55
C VAL A 43 2.86 17.19 -5.64
N CYS A 44 1.65 17.44 -6.15
CA CYS A 44 1.43 18.49 -7.14
C CYS A 44 1.83 19.87 -6.63
N HIS A 45 1.48 20.17 -5.39
CA HIS A 45 1.82 21.46 -4.78
C HIS A 45 3.34 21.65 -4.67
N VAL A 46 4.04 20.64 -4.18
CA VAL A 46 5.51 20.68 -4.05
C VAL A 46 6.17 20.82 -5.41
N LEU A 47 5.75 20.05 -6.40
CA LEU A 47 6.30 20.12 -7.75
C LEU A 47 6.04 21.47 -8.40
N ASN A 48 4.90 22.08 -8.12
CA ASN A 48 4.60 23.42 -8.62
C ASN A 48 5.48 24.48 -7.95
N GLU A 49 5.58 24.47 -6.62
CA GLU A 49 6.34 25.48 -5.88
C GLU A 49 7.85 25.39 -6.13
N HIS A 50 8.42 24.21 -6.09
CA HIS A 50 9.87 24.04 -6.10
C HIS A 50 10.45 23.75 -7.47
N PHE A 51 9.67 23.17 -8.36
CA PHE A 51 10.13 22.78 -9.71
C PHE A 51 9.39 23.51 -10.83
N GLN A 52 8.46 24.39 -10.48
CA GLN A 52 7.70 25.20 -11.43
C GLN A 52 6.91 24.39 -12.47
N PHE A 53 6.44 23.21 -12.07
CA PHE A 53 5.59 22.40 -12.92
C PHE A 53 4.21 23.05 -13.05
N GLY A 54 3.79 23.32 -14.28
CA GLY A 54 2.44 23.82 -14.56
C GLY A 54 1.42 22.69 -14.71
N LYS A 55 0.19 23.07 -15.03
CA LYS A 55 -0.94 22.16 -15.17
C LYS A 55 -0.65 20.96 -16.10
N HIS A 56 -0.01 21.21 -17.23
CA HIS A 56 0.27 20.15 -18.21
C HIS A 56 1.22 19.10 -17.65
N ARG A 57 2.34 19.51 -17.07
CA ARG A 57 3.32 18.60 -16.48
C ARG A 57 2.75 17.85 -15.28
N LEU A 58 1.99 18.55 -14.43
CA LEU A 58 1.35 17.92 -13.27
C LEU A 58 0.32 16.87 -13.72
N SER A 59 -0.44 17.17 -14.76
CA SER A 59 -1.40 16.21 -15.33
C SER A 59 -0.70 14.95 -15.84
N LEU A 60 0.45 15.12 -16.50
CA LEU A 60 1.25 13.97 -16.95
C LEU A 60 1.74 13.12 -15.79
N VAL A 61 2.25 13.76 -14.73
CA VAL A 61 2.72 13.05 -13.52
C VAL A 61 1.58 12.22 -12.91
N ILE A 62 0.43 12.83 -12.70
CA ILE A 62 -0.72 12.15 -12.11
C ILE A 62 -1.23 11.02 -12.99
N ASN A 63 -1.30 11.24 -14.30
CA ASN A 63 -1.73 10.20 -15.25
C ASN A 63 -0.76 9.02 -15.26
N GLU A 64 0.54 9.26 -15.24
CA GLU A 64 1.53 8.20 -15.18
C GLU A 64 1.48 7.42 -13.87
N ILE A 65 1.31 8.09 -12.74
CA ILE A 65 1.14 7.43 -11.45
C ILE A 65 -0.10 6.53 -11.47
N GLY A 66 -1.22 7.06 -11.96
CA GLY A 66 -2.46 6.29 -12.07
C GLY A 66 -2.32 5.08 -12.98
N LYS A 67 -1.67 5.25 -14.12
CA LYS A 67 -1.42 4.19 -15.08
C LYS A 67 -0.56 3.08 -14.49
N LEU A 68 0.57 3.44 -13.89
CA LEU A 68 1.47 2.47 -13.26
C LEU A 68 0.81 1.74 -12.11
N SER A 69 0.06 2.46 -11.28
CA SER A 69 -0.68 1.87 -10.17
C SER A 69 -1.73 0.87 -10.64
N THR A 70 -2.46 1.19 -11.71
CA THR A 70 -3.50 0.30 -12.25
C THR A 70 -2.89 -0.92 -12.95
N GLU A 71 -1.85 -0.73 -13.74
CA GLU A 71 -1.19 -1.82 -14.48
C GLU A 71 -0.49 -2.81 -13.57
N HIS A 72 -0.01 -2.37 -12.40
CA HIS A 72 0.81 -3.17 -11.50
C HIS A 72 0.18 -3.35 -10.11
N ASP A 73 -1.14 -3.30 -10.02
CA ASP A 73 -1.86 -3.32 -8.75
C ASP A 73 -1.49 -4.53 -7.87
N ASP A 74 -1.44 -5.72 -8.46
CA ASP A 74 -1.08 -6.97 -7.77
C ASP A 74 0.31 -7.49 -8.18
N ASP A 75 1.16 -6.64 -8.72
CA ASP A 75 2.46 -7.03 -9.24
C ASP A 75 3.57 -6.79 -8.20
N GLU A 76 3.82 -7.79 -7.39
CA GLU A 76 4.86 -7.73 -6.34
C GLU A 76 6.26 -7.51 -6.92
N LEU A 77 6.54 -8.09 -8.08
CA LEU A 77 7.84 -7.92 -8.75
C LEU A 77 8.08 -6.48 -9.17
N PHE A 78 7.05 -5.80 -9.62
CA PHE A 78 7.13 -4.39 -9.97
C PHE A 78 7.48 -3.54 -8.75
N TYR A 79 6.80 -3.76 -7.62
CA TYR A 79 7.05 -2.98 -6.40
C TYR A 79 8.41 -3.30 -5.79
N GLU A 80 8.88 -4.54 -5.89
CA GLU A 80 10.25 -4.90 -5.52
C GLU A 80 11.28 -4.18 -6.39
N HIS A 81 11.05 -4.14 -7.70
CA HIS A 81 11.90 -3.40 -8.62
C HIS A 81 11.90 -1.90 -8.34
N LEU A 82 10.72 -1.36 -8.01
CA LEU A 82 10.57 0.04 -7.63
C LEU A 82 11.38 0.35 -6.36
N ASP A 83 11.37 -0.55 -5.37
CA ASP A 83 12.18 -0.42 -4.17
C ASP A 83 13.68 -0.33 -4.48
N ARG A 84 14.15 -1.12 -5.42
CA ARG A 84 15.55 -1.06 -5.86
C ARG A 84 15.89 0.30 -6.46
N ILE A 85 14.99 0.87 -7.23
CA ILE A 85 15.20 2.19 -7.82
C ILE A 85 15.16 3.28 -6.76
N VAL A 86 14.12 3.31 -5.96
CA VAL A 86 13.83 4.40 -5.03
C VAL A 86 14.72 4.34 -3.80
N ILE A 87 14.90 3.16 -3.22
CA ILE A 87 15.64 2.97 -1.98
C ILE A 87 17.12 2.77 -2.25
N ASP A 88 17.46 1.80 -3.10
CA ASP A 88 18.85 1.40 -3.29
C ASP A 88 19.61 2.33 -4.22
N TYR A 89 19.02 2.72 -5.34
CA TYR A 89 19.69 3.58 -6.32
C TYR A 89 19.61 5.06 -5.93
N LEU A 90 18.41 5.55 -5.62
CA LEU A 90 18.20 6.96 -5.29
C LEU A 90 18.49 7.28 -3.82
N GLY A 91 18.57 6.29 -2.95
CA GLY A 91 18.91 6.47 -1.55
C GLY A 91 17.82 7.12 -0.71
N LEU A 92 16.56 7.02 -1.12
CA LEU A 92 15.45 7.59 -0.37
C LEU A 92 15.05 6.67 0.79
N PRO A 93 14.70 7.24 1.96
CA PRO A 93 14.45 6.47 3.18
C PRO A 93 13.04 5.90 3.27
N PHE A 94 12.62 5.18 2.25
CA PHE A 94 11.35 4.46 2.29
C PHE A 94 11.54 3.07 2.89
N GLU A 95 10.48 2.55 3.49
CA GLU A 95 10.44 1.17 3.91
C GLU A 95 10.22 0.27 2.71
N ARG A 96 10.83 -0.91 2.72
CA ARG A 96 10.62 -1.90 1.67
C ARG A 96 9.24 -2.51 1.77
N GLU A 97 8.71 -2.94 0.62
CA GLU A 97 7.44 -3.64 0.59
C GLU A 97 7.47 -4.86 1.52
N GLU A 98 6.33 -5.14 2.16
CA GLU A 98 6.21 -6.28 3.05
C GLU A 98 6.30 -7.58 2.26
N GLU A 99 7.18 -8.45 2.74
CA GLU A 99 7.33 -9.80 2.21
C GLU A 99 6.62 -10.77 3.16
N ASN A 100 6.09 -11.88 2.62
CA ASN A 100 5.55 -12.90 3.49
C ASN A 100 6.69 -13.59 4.26
N GLU A 101 6.37 -14.25 5.39
CA GLU A 101 7.40 -14.83 6.26
C GLU A 101 8.28 -15.85 5.56
N ILE A 102 7.74 -16.61 4.61
CA ILE A 102 8.50 -17.61 3.86
C ILE A 102 9.54 -16.91 2.97
N ASP A 103 9.13 -15.87 2.28
CA ASP A 103 10.03 -15.10 1.41
C ASP A 103 11.11 -14.40 2.23
N LYS A 104 10.77 -13.86 3.40
CA LYS A 104 11.75 -13.26 4.31
C LYS A 104 12.79 -14.27 4.76
N VAL A 105 12.38 -15.46 5.12
CA VAL A 105 13.29 -16.53 5.55
C VAL A 105 14.24 -16.93 4.41
N ILE A 106 13.72 -17.07 3.21
CA ILE A 106 14.52 -17.41 2.03
C ILE A 106 15.55 -16.30 1.75
N LEU A 107 15.12 -15.04 1.79
CA LEU A 107 16.01 -13.90 1.55
C LEU A 107 17.10 -13.79 2.62
N GLU A 108 16.75 -13.97 3.89
CA GLU A 108 17.71 -13.96 4.97
C GLU A 108 18.74 -15.09 4.82
N ARG A 109 18.31 -16.28 4.46
CA ARG A 109 19.22 -17.40 4.20
C ARG A 109 20.14 -17.11 3.03
N THR A 110 19.62 -16.53 1.97
CA THR A 110 20.42 -16.16 0.81
C THR A 110 21.46 -15.10 1.15
N LYS A 111 21.08 -14.06 1.91
CA LYS A 111 22.00 -13.03 2.38
C LYS A 111 23.08 -13.61 3.27
N ASN A 112 22.72 -14.46 4.21
CA ASN A 112 23.68 -15.10 5.10
C ASN A 112 24.65 -15.98 4.33
N TYR A 113 24.19 -16.64 3.31
CA TYR A 113 25.03 -17.47 2.44
C TYR A 113 26.04 -16.62 1.65
N GLU A 114 25.61 -15.48 1.12
CA GLU A 114 26.46 -14.54 0.39
C GLU A 114 27.53 -13.93 1.28
N TYR A 115 27.18 -13.58 2.50
CA TYR A 115 28.13 -12.99 3.46
C TYR A 115 29.21 -13.97 3.95
N LYS A 116 28.96 -15.27 3.85
CA LYS A 116 29.94 -16.28 4.26
C LYS A 116 31.02 -16.56 3.21
N LYS A 117 30.85 -16.00 2.06
CA LYS A 117 31.87 -16.07 1.03
C LYS A 117 32.93 -15.00 1.23
#